data_9f499e99cb48688bbde69ea7b37f1bca
#
_entry.id   9f499e99cb48688bbde69ea7b37f1bca
#
_cell.length_a   1.000
_cell.length_b   1.000
_cell.length_c   1.000
_cell.angle_alpha   90.00
_cell.angle_beta   90.00
_cell.angle_gamma   90.00
#
_symmetry.space_group_name_H-M   'P 1'
#
loop_
_entity.id
_entity.type
_entity.pdbx_description
1 polymer ?
#
loop_
_entity_poly.entity_id
_entity_poly.type
_entity_poly.pdbx_seq_one_letter_code
_entity_poly.pdbx_strand_id
1 'polypeptide(L)'
;MNDAFFRYHPLVNFLFFTLVLVYSMVLMHPVCLAVSLTGAIWYAVVLNGPKAVRFSLKVTLPVLLLAAVVNPAFNHAGVTLLCYLPSGNPLTLESILYGLAAGAMLCAVLMWFVCYNAVMTSDKFVYLFGRVIPALSLVLSMTLRFVPRFKAQLDTVRQAQFCIGRDVSTGSVWQRARKAITIFSIMVTWALENAIETADSMKSRGYGLKGRTSFSLYRMEERDRFALLWLGFCGLYLFCGCLAGGLKWWYFPALQGVTAAPMTISFYLVYLALCLTPVILHRREARAWRCSPLST
;
A
#
# COMPACT_ATOMS: atom_id res chain seq x y z
N MET A 1 -10.19 3.66 13.95
CA MET A 1 -10.57 3.32 12.57
C MET A 1 -11.68 2.28 12.63
N ASN A 2 -12.88 2.63 12.19
CA ASN A 2 -14.07 1.75 12.24
C ASN A 2 -14.28 1.00 10.91
N ASP A 3 -13.19 0.66 10.21
CA ASP A 3 -13.32 -0.08 8.96
C ASP A 3 -13.46 -1.57 9.24
N ALA A 4 -14.52 -2.17 8.74
CA ALA A 4 -14.81 -3.58 8.86
C ALA A 4 -13.73 -4.45 8.22
N PHE A 5 -13.23 -4.05 7.04
CA PHE A 5 -12.19 -4.78 6.33
C PHE A 5 -10.86 -4.81 7.08
N PHE A 6 -10.57 -3.79 7.89
CA PHE A 6 -9.40 -3.80 8.78
C PHE A 6 -9.40 -4.98 9.77
N ARG A 7 -10.59 -5.45 10.20
CA ARG A 7 -10.71 -6.54 11.19
C ARG A 7 -10.55 -7.95 10.60
N TYR A 8 -10.50 -8.07 9.28
CA TYR A 8 -10.27 -9.35 8.62
C TYR A 8 -8.85 -9.87 8.86
N HIS A 9 -8.70 -11.18 8.70
CA HIS A 9 -7.41 -11.85 8.85
C HIS A 9 -6.34 -11.19 7.95
N PRO A 10 -5.09 -10.99 8.43
CA PRO A 10 -4.03 -10.32 7.67
C PRO A 10 -3.78 -10.90 6.28
N LEU A 11 -3.97 -12.21 6.11
CA LEU A 11 -3.82 -12.90 4.83
C LEU A 11 -4.87 -12.47 3.80
N VAL A 12 -6.13 -12.23 4.24
CA VAL A 12 -7.21 -11.71 3.37
C VAL A 12 -6.85 -10.31 2.87
N ASN A 13 -6.44 -9.43 3.80
CA ASN A 13 -6.06 -8.06 3.45
C ASN A 13 -4.87 -8.04 2.49
N PHE A 14 -3.84 -8.82 2.78
CA PHE A 14 -2.65 -8.90 1.94
C PHE A 14 -2.97 -9.43 0.53
N LEU A 15 -3.72 -10.53 0.44
CA LEU A 15 -4.12 -11.11 -0.85
C LEU A 15 -4.95 -10.13 -1.68
N PHE A 16 -5.91 -9.43 -1.04
CA PHE A 16 -6.71 -8.41 -1.71
C PHE A 16 -5.85 -7.31 -2.35
N PHE A 17 -4.99 -6.68 -1.55
CA PHE A 17 -4.14 -5.60 -2.05
C PHE A 17 -3.15 -6.09 -3.11
N THR A 18 -2.59 -7.29 -2.94
CA THR A 18 -1.70 -7.89 -3.94
C THR A 18 -2.43 -8.07 -5.28
N LEU A 19 -3.62 -8.67 -5.26
CA LEU A 19 -4.42 -8.85 -6.48
C LEU A 19 -4.77 -7.53 -7.16
N VAL A 20 -5.28 -6.56 -6.39
CA VAL A 20 -5.68 -5.27 -6.95
C VAL A 20 -4.49 -4.50 -7.51
N LEU A 21 -3.35 -4.47 -6.81
CA LEU A 21 -2.14 -3.81 -7.28
C LEU A 21 -1.60 -4.47 -8.56
N VAL A 22 -1.48 -5.81 -8.57
CA VAL A 22 -1.01 -6.55 -9.74
C VAL A 22 -1.92 -6.30 -10.95
N TYR A 23 -3.25 -6.43 -10.79
CA TYR A 23 -4.17 -6.19 -11.89
C TYR A 23 -4.21 -4.72 -12.32
N SER A 24 -4.08 -3.75 -11.42
CA SER A 24 -3.99 -2.34 -11.78
C SER A 24 -2.74 -2.02 -12.61
N MET A 25 -1.65 -2.76 -12.42
CA MET A 25 -0.41 -2.60 -13.21
C MET A 25 -0.43 -3.36 -14.53
N VAL A 26 -1.08 -4.53 -14.58
CA VAL A 26 -1.11 -5.38 -15.78
C VAL A 26 -2.19 -4.96 -16.77
N LEU A 27 -3.36 -4.52 -16.27
CA LEU A 27 -4.52 -4.18 -17.09
C LEU A 27 -4.46 -2.73 -17.57
N MET A 28 -3.82 -2.46 -18.70
CA MET A 28 -3.75 -1.13 -19.31
C MET A 28 -5.02 -0.77 -20.12
N HIS A 29 -6.10 -1.53 -19.98
CA HIS A 29 -7.38 -1.23 -20.63
C HIS A 29 -8.02 0.02 -20.00
N PRO A 30 -8.49 1.03 -20.77
CA PRO A 30 -9.00 2.29 -20.22
C PRO A 30 -10.16 2.11 -19.24
N VAL A 31 -11.06 1.15 -19.50
CA VAL A 31 -12.17 0.81 -18.58
C VAL A 31 -11.64 0.26 -17.25
N CYS A 32 -10.66 -0.65 -17.29
CA CYS A 32 -10.07 -1.22 -16.07
C CYS A 32 -9.34 -0.15 -15.26
N LEU A 33 -8.61 0.75 -15.92
CA LEU A 33 -7.93 1.87 -15.25
C LEU A 33 -8.93 2.82 -14.56
N ALA A 34 -10.03 3.15 -15.24
CA ALA A 34 -11.10 3.97 -14.66
C ALA A 34 -11.74 3.27 -13.45
N VAL A 35 -12.03 1.97 -13.54
CA VAL A 35 -12.58 1.17 -12.44
C VAL A 35 -11.62 1.11 -11.26
N SER A 36 -10.34 0.85 -11.52
CA SER A 36 -9.32 0.80 -10.46
C SER A 36 -9.17 2.14 -9.74
N LEU A 37 -9.05 3.23 -10.51
CA LEU A 37 -8.88 4.57 -9.96
C LEU A 37 -10.09 5.01 -9.13
N THR A 38 -11.30 4.84 -9.66
CA THR A 38 -12.54 5.18 -8.96
C THR A 38 -12.75 4.32 -7.71
N GLY A 39 -12.46 3.02 -7.78
CA GLY A 39 -12.51 2.11 -6.65
C GLY A 39 -11.52 2.49 -5.56
N ALA A 40 -10.28 2.81 -5.92
CA ALA A 40 -9.23 3.26 -5.00
C ALA A 40 -9.61 4.56 -4.28
N ILE A 41 -10.10 5.56 -5.04
CA ILE A 41 -10.54 6.84 -4.47
C ILE A 41 -11.73 6.62 -3.52
N TRP A 42 -12.72 5.82 -3.93
CA TRP A 42 -13.88 5.53 -3.08
C TRP A 42 -13.47 4.87 -1.77
N TYR A 43 -12.61 3.85 -1.83
CA TYR A 43 -12.15 3.18 -0.63
C TYR A 43 -11.29 4.09 0.26
N ALA A 44 -10.43 4.93 -0.34
CA ALA A 44 -9.68 5.95 0.40
C ALA A 44 -10.58 6.95 1.15
N VAL A 45 -11.72 7.32 0.54
CA VAL A 45 -12.72 8.18 1.18
C VAL A 45 -13.40 7.48 2.35
N VAL A 46 -13.71 6.20 2.23
CA VAL A 46 -14.28 5.40 3.32
C VAL A 46 -13.31 5.30 4.51
N LEU A 47 -11.99 5.14 4.24
CA LEU A 47 -10.95 5.02 5.27
C LEU A 47 -10.62 6.34 5.98
N ASN A 48 -10.39 7.40 5.22
CA ASN A 48 -9.80 8.66 5.69
C ASN A 48 -10.77 9.86 5.63
N GLY A 49 -12.02 9.63 5.20
CA GLY A 49 -13.03 10.66 5.06
C GLY A 49 -12.72 11.71 3.99
N PRO A 50 -13.30 12.93 4.08
CA PRO A 50 -13.17 13.97 3.04
C PRO A 50 -11.73 14.49 2.85
N LYS A 51 -10.84 14.27 3.82
CA LYS A 51 -9.41 14.60 3.68
C LYS A 51 -8.73 13.79 2.58
N ALA A 52 -9.20 12.55 2.35
CA ALA A 52 -8.71 11.70 1.28
C ALA A 52 -9.00 12.27 -0.11
N VAL A 53 -10.15 12.91 -0.30
CA VAL A 53 -10.52 13.54 -1.58
C VAL A 53 -9.53 14.66 -1.94
N ARG A 54 -9.20 15.53 -0.97
CA ARG A 54 -8.23 16.61 -1.20
C ARG A 54 -6.84 16.06 -1.51
N PHE A 55 -6.43 15.02 -0.80
CA PHE A 55 -5.14 14.37 -1.04
C PHE A 55 -5.13 13.70 -2.42
N SER A 56 -6.16 12.94 -2.74
CA SER A 56 -6.33 12.31 -4.04
C SER A 56 -6.24 13.32 -5.18
N LEU A 57 -7.00 14.42 -5.09
CA LEU A 57 -7.00 15.45 -6.13
C LEU A 57 -5.63 16.13 -6.28
N LYS A 58 -4.96 16.42 -5.15
CA LYS A 58 -3.61 17.02 -5.14
C LYS A 58 -2.54 16.12 -5.75
N VAL A 59 -2.70 14.80 -5.66
CA VAL A 59 -1.73 13.84 -6.20
C VAL A 59 -2.12 13.42 -7.61
N THR A 60 -3.38 13.07 -7.84
CA THR A 60 -3.85 12.52 -9.13
C THR A 60 -3.76 13.55 -10.25
N LEU A 61 -4.18 14.79 -10.00
CA LEU A 61 -4.20 15.82 -11.06
C LEU A 61 -2.82 16.16 -11.61
N PRO A 62 -1.80 16.49 -10.75
CA PRO A 62 -0.46 16.78 -11.27
C PRO A 62 0.19 15.58 -11.96
N VAL A 63 0.00 14.37 -11.44
CA VAL A 63 0.59 13.16 -12.03
C VAL A 63 -0.03 12.87 -13.40
N LEU A 64 -1.35 13.00 -13.55
CA LEU A 64 -2.02 12.87 -14.85
C LEU A 64 -1.55 13.91 -15.87
N LEU A 65 -1.49 15.18 -15.45
CA LEU A 65 -1.01 16.26 -16.32
C LEU A 65 0.46 16.05 -16.72
N LEU A 66 1.30 15.70 -15.75
CA LEU A 66 2.71 15.43 -16.02
C LEU A 66 2.88 14.27 -16.99
N ALA A 67 2.18 13.15 -16.78
CA ALA A 67 2.26 12.00 -17.68
C ALA A 67 1.72 12.29 -19.08
N ALA A 68 0.62 13.07 -19.18
CA ALA A 68 0.04 13.49 -20.45
C ALA A 68 0.96 14.43 -21.26
N VAL A 69 1.86 15.18 -20.60
CA VAL A 69 2.81 16.10 -21.28
C VAL A 69 4.14 15.40 -21.54
N VAL A 70 4.67 14.67 -20.55
CA VAL A 70 6.01 14.06 -20.64
C VAL A 70 6.02 12.92 -21.68
N ASN A 71 4.97 12.09 -21.70
CA ASN A 71 4.98 10.96 -22.62
C ASN A 71 5.04 11.37 -24.10
N PRO A 72 4.22 12.32 -24.60
CA PRO A 72 4.34 12.80 -25.98
C PRO A 72 5.64 13.53 -26.28
N ALA A 73 6.32 14.09 -25.27
CA ALA A 73 7.60 14.75 -25.47
C ALA A 73 8.74 13.76 -25.77
N PHE A 74 8.62 12.51 -25.32
CA PHE A 74 9.64 11.49 -25.52
C PHE A 74 9.21 10.35 -26.47
N ASN A 75 7.92 10.07 -26.56
CA ASN A 75 7.36 9.01 -27.38
C ASN A 75 6.52 9.60 -28.52
N HIS A 76 6.99 9.43 -29.74
CA HIS A 76 6.38 9.95 -30.97
C HIS A 76 5.69 8.87 -31.82
N ALA A 77 5.53 7.67 -31.28
CA ALA A 77 4.86 6.57 -31.97
C ALA A 77 3.35 6.84 -32.09
N GLY A 78 2.77 6.47 -33.24
CA GLY A 78 1.34 6.60 -33.51
C GLY A 78 1.08 6.97 -34.98
N VAL A 79 -0.17 6.76 -35.40
CA VAL A 79 -0.61 7.01 -36.78
C VAL A 79 -1.32 8.38 -36.90
N THR A 80 -2.01 8.81 -35.84
CA THR A 80 -2.83 10.03 -35.87
C THR A 80 -1.99 11.25 -35.49
N LEU A 81 -1.50 11.96 -36.49
CA LEU A 81 -0.73 13.20 -36.31
C LEU A 81 -1.64 14.35 -35.92
N LEU A 82 -1.34 15.04 -34.81
CA LEU A 82 -2.02 16.25 -34.41
C LEU A 82 -1.25 17.53 -34.82
N CYS A 83 0.05 17.56 -34.52
CA CYS A 83 0.87 18.70 -34.86
C CYS A 83 2.36 18.30 -34.78
N TYR A 84 3.26 19.14 -35.35
CA TYR A 84 4.70 19.00 -35.18
C TYR A 84 5.20 19.87 -34.04
N LEU A 85 6.02 19.33 -33.15
CA LEU A 85 6.71 20.10 -32.14
C LEU A 85 7.78 21.04 -32.83
N PRO A 86 8.20 22.11 -32.13
CA PRO A 86 9.31 22.96 -32.64
C PRO A 86 10.62 22.19 -32.88
N SER A 87 10.77 21.02 -32.24
CA SER A 87 11.88 20.07 -32.44
C SER A 87 11.79 19.25 -33.73
N GLY A 88 10.70 19.39 -34.52
CA GLY A 88 10.45 18.60 -35.73
C GLY A 88 9.79 17.24 -35.47
N ASN A 89 9.57 16.83 -34.26
CA ASN A 89 8.99 15.55 -33.87
C ASN A 89 7.46 15.57 -33.97
N PRO A 90 6.81 14.51 -34.48
CA PRO A 90 5.35 14.43 -34.58
C PRO A 90 4.72 14.23 -33.20
N LEU A 91 3.72 15.05 -32.87
CA LEU A 91 2.83 14.86 -31.73
C LEU A 91 1.63 14.02 -32.18
N THR A 92 1.48 12.84 -31.60
CA THR A 92 0.41 11.90 -31.96
C THR A 92 -0.65 11.79 -30.86
N LEU A 93 -1.90 11.55 -31.26
CA LEU A 93 -3.02 11.37 -30.32
C LEU A 93 -2.81 10.13 -29.45
N GLU A 94 -2.28 9.07 -30.03
CA GLU A 94 -1.99 7.81 -29.35
C GLU A 94 -0.97 8.00 -28.21
N SER A 95 0.02 8.84 -28.43
CA SER A 95 1.03 9.16 -27.41
C SER A 95 0.44 9.92 -26.22
N ILE A 96 -0.51 10.84 -26.44
CA ILE A 96 -1.22 11.55 -25.37
C ILE A 96 -2.11 10.59 -24.58
N LEU A 97 -2.88 9.75 -25.29
CA LEU A 97 -3.78 8.78 -24.65
C LEU A 97 -3.01 7.71 -23.86
N TYR A 98 -1.88 7.26 -24.39
CA TYR A 98 -0.99 6.36 -23.63
C TYR A 98 -0.42 7.04 -22.38
N GLY A 99 0.02 8.30 -22.50
CA GLY A 99 0.47 9.09 -21.36
C GLY A 99 -0.61 9.25 -20.27
N LEU A 100 -1.85 9.51 -20.70
CA LEU A 100 -2.99 9.60 -19.80
C LEU A 100 -3.29 8.25 -19.12
N ALA A 101 -3.24 7.15 -19.86
CA ALA A 101 -3.44 5.81 -19.34
C ALA A 101 -2.34 5.40 -18.35
N ALA A 102 -1.08 5.67 -18.67
CA ALA A 102 0.06 5.42 -17.78
C ALA A 102 -0.02 6.28 -16.52
N GLY A 103 -0.42 7.55 -16.65
CA GLY A 103 -0.69 8.43 -15.52
C GLY A 103 -1.84 7.94 -14.63
N ALA A 104 -2.94 7.48 -15.24
CA ALA A 104 -4.07 6.90 -14.52
C ALA A 104 -3.68 5.61 -13.77
N MET A 105 -2.88 4.74 -14.41
CA MET A 105 -2.32 3.54 -13.78
C MET A 105 -1.49 3.91 -12.55
N LEU A 106 -0.55 4.84 -12.69
CA LEU A 106 0.29 5.29 -11.58
C LEU A 106 -0.54 5.88 -10.44
N CYS A 107 -1.53 6.72 -10.77
CA CYS A 107 -2.44 7.29 -9.77
C CYS A 107 -3.25 6.22 -9.05
N ALA A 108 -3.79 5.23 -9.76
CA ALA A 108 -4.54 4.13 -9.17
C ALA A 108 -3.66 3.33 -8.20
N VAL A 109 -2.44 2.98 -8.60
CA VAL A 109 -1.47 2.27 -7.76
C VAL A 109 -1.11 3.08 -6.51
N LEU A 110 -0.81 4.38 -6.65
CA LEU A 110 -0.52 5.26 -5.51
C LEU A 110 -1.70 5.34 -4.53
N MET A 111 -2.92 5.45 -5.03
CA MET A 111 -4.12 5.49 -4.19
C MET A 111 -4.36 4.15 -3.48
N TRP A 112 -4.13 3.02 -4.15
CA TRP A 112 -4.19 1.71 -3.51
C TRP A 112 -3.10 1.53 -2.43
N PHE A 113 -1.90 2.06 -2.63
CA PHE A 113 -0.86 2.08 -1.60
C PHE A 113 -1.25 2.93 -0.38
N VAL A 114 -1.95 4.04 -0.58
CA VAL A 114 -2.49 4.84 0.55
C VAL A 114 -3.49 4.00 1.36
N CYS A 115 -4.38 3.26 0.69
CA CYS A 115 -5.32 2.35 1.35
C CYS A 115 -4.60 1.18 2.04
N TYR A 116 -3.60 0.59 1.37
CA TYR A 116 -2.75 -0.47 1.92
C TYR A 116 -2.09 -0.05 3.23
N ASN A 117 -1.43 1.10 3.26
CA ASN A 117 -0.75 1.62 4.46
C ASN A 117 -1.72 1.92 5.60
N ALA A 118 -2.98 2.24 5.30
CA ALA A 118 -4.01 2.45 6.31
C ALA A 118 -4.54 1.14 6.93
N VAL A 119 -4.61 0.06 6.13
CA VAL A 119 -5.20 -1.23 6.55
C VAL A 119 -4.14 -2.22 7.04
N MET A 120 -2.98 -2.30 6.37
CA MET A 120 -1.88 -3.18 6.71
C MET A 120 -0.95 -2.52 7.73
N THR A 121 -1.20 -2.78 9.00
CA THR A 121 -0.31 -2.35 10.09
C THR A 121 0.95 -3.21 10.14
N SER A 122 2.01 -2.67 10.77
CA SER A 122 3.26 -3.39 10.99
C SER A 122 3.05 -4.74 11.69
N ASP A 123 2.10 -4.82 12.63
CA ASP A 123 1.79 -6.05 13.36
C ASP A 123 1.20 -7.14 12.47
N LYS A 124 0.32 -6.76 11.54
CA LYS A 124 -0.25 -7.69 10.54
C LYS A 124 0.83 -8.21 9.59
N PHE A 125 1.74 -7.32 9.18
CA PHE A 125 2.86 -7.68 8.33
C PHE A 125 3.80 -8.68 9.04
N VAL A 126 4.18 -8.39 10.28
CA VAL A 126 4.99 -9.30 11.10
C VAL A 126 4.32 -10.65 11.29
N TYR A 127 3.01 -10.67 11.54
CA TYR A 127 2.25 -11.91 11.66
C TYR A 127 2.28 -12.75 10.38
N LEU A 128 2.08 -12.11 9.22
CA LEU A 128 2.02 -12.80 7.93
C LEU A 128 3.34 -13.49 7.59
N PHE A 129 4.46 -12.76 7.75
CA PHE A 129 5.79 -13.29 7.46
C PHE A 129 6.35 -14.17 8.58
N GLY A 130 5.86 -14.03 9.80
CA GLY A 130 6.28 -14.81 10.96
C GLY A 130 6.02 -16.29 10.84
N ARG A 131 5.02 -16.67 10.05
CA ARG A 131 4.72 -18.08 9.77
C ARG A 131 5.73 -18.70 8.79
N VAL A 132 6.29 -17.89 7.89
CA VAL A 132 7.25 -18.35 6.87
C VAL A 132 8.67 -18.36 7.45
N ILE A 133 9.06 -17.30 8.17
CA ILE A 133 10.39 -17.14 8.75
C ILE A 133 10.26 -16.71 10.23
N PRO A 134 10.10 -17.65 11.17
CA PRO A 134 9.82 -17.34 12.58
C PRO A 134 10.90 -16.49 13.25
N ALA A 135 12.18 -16.75 12.93
CA ALA A 135 13.31 -15.99 13.48
C ALA A 135 13.29 -14.53 13.04
N LEU A 136 13.04 -14.26 11.76
CA LEU A 136 12.94 -12.89 11.24
C LEU A 136 11.74 -12.13 11.82
N SER A 137 10.61 -12.80 11.97
CA SER A 137 9.41 -12.22 12.58
C SER A 137 9.66 -11.77 14.02
N LEU A 138 10.37 -12.58 14.80
CA LEU A 138 10.74 -12.23 16.16
C LEU A 138 11.62 -10.99 16.19
N VAL A 139 12.69 -10.96 15.39
CA VAL A 139 13.60 -9.81 15.29
C VAL A 139 12.84 -8.56 14.84
N LEU A 140 11.97 -8.66 13.84
CA LEU A 140 11.17 -7.54 13.34
C LEU A 140 10.19 -7.02 14.39
N SER A 141 9.50 -7.92 15.11
CA SER A 141 8.59 -7.55 16.20
C SER A 141 9.32 -6.81 17.33
N MET A 142 10.52 -7.30 17.70
CA MET A 142 11.35 -6.62 18.71
C MET A 142 11.81 -5.25 18.22
N THR A 143 12.32 -5.14 17.00
CA THR A 143 12.78 -3.87 16.41
C THR A 143 11.66 -2.84 16.38
N LEU A 144 10.47 -3.20 15.90
CA LEU A 144 9.33 -2.29 15.86
C LEU A 144 8.91 -1.80 17.26
N ARG A 145 9.00 -2.67 18.27
CA ARG A 145 8.76 -2.31 19.66
C ARG A 145 9.84 -1.39 20.23
N PHE A 146 11.09 -1.56 19.81
CA PHE A 146 12.20 -0.72 20.28
C PHE A 146 12.18 0.69 19.69
N VAL A 147 11.67 0.91 18.49
CA VAL A 147 11.64 2.23 17.85
C VAL A 147 11.03 3.33 18.75
N PRO A 148 9.82 3.18 19.34
CA PRO A 148 9.27 4.17 20.27
C PRO A 148 10.14 4.37 21.51
N ARG A 149 10.71 3.28 22.06
CA ARG A 149 11.56 3.32 23.24
C ARG A 149 12.87 4.07 22.96
N PHE A 150 13.49 3.83 21.80
CA PHE A 150 14.68 4.57 21.35
C PHE A 150 14.40 6.06 21.18
N LYS A 151 13.23 6.41 20.62
CA LYS A 151 12.84 7.81 20.47
C LYS A 151 12.69 8.50 21.82
N ALA A 152 12.00 7.89 22.75
CA ALA A 152 11.85 8.43 24.11
C ALA A 152 13.21 8.60 24.82
N GLN A 153 14.09 7.59 24.72
CA GLN A 153 15.42 7.67 25.29
C GLN A 153 16.29 8.75 24.64
N LEU A 154 16.20 8.89 23.31
CA LEU A 154 16.89 9.98 22.60
C LEU A 154 16.45 11.35 23.09
N ASP A 155 15.15 11.56 23.31
CA ASP A 155 14.63 12.82 23.83
C ASP A 155 15.13 13.08 25.26
N THR A 156 15.19 12.05 26.11
CA THR A 156 15.76 12.13 27.46
C THR A 156 17.25 12.52 27.44
N VAL A 157 18.05 11.84 26.60
CA VAL A 157 19.48 12.14 26.44
C VAL A 157 19.70 13.55 25.89
N ARG A 158 18.89 13.98 24.92
CA ARG A 158 18.95 15.37 24.40
C ARG A 158 18.64 16.40 25.44
N GLN A 159 17.62 16.19 26.28
CA GLN A 159 17.29 17.08 27.37
C GLN A 159 18.42 17.14 28.40
N ALA A 160 19.01 15.99 28.76
CA ALA A 160 20.16 15.96 29.67
C ALA A 160 21.38 16.74 29.12
N GLN A 161 21.68 16.58 27.82
CA GLN A 161 22.75 17.33 27.15
C GLN A 161 22.45 18.83 27.07
N PHE A 162 21.19 19.19 26.86
CA PHE A 162 20.75 20.60 26.91
C PHE A 162 21.00 21.22 28.30
N CYS A 163 20.66 20.53 29.38
CA CYS A 163 20.87 21.02 30.73
C CYS A 163 22.35 21.29 31.07
N ILE A 164 23.30 20.57 30.45
CA ILE A 164 24.75 20.81 30.60
C ILE A 164 25.32 21.76 29.52
N GLY A 165 24.47 22.54 28.85
CA GLY A 165 24.88 23.55 27.86
C GLY A 165 25.37 22.98 26.51
N ARG A 166 25.16 21.68 26.24
CA ARG A 166 25.55 21.03 24.98
C ARG A 166 24.38 20.86 24.04
N ASP A 167 23.65 21.95 23.82
CA ASP A 167 22.52 21.91 22.88
C ASP A 167 22.98 21.72 21.43
N VAL A 168 22.34 20.77 20.71
CA VAL A 168 22.60 20.47 19.30
C VAL A 168 22.09 21.56 18.38
N SER A 169 21.15 22.40 18.83
CA SER A 169 20.59 23.49 18.02
C SER A 169 21.53 24.68 17.88
N THR A 170 22.51 24.84 18.80
CA THR A 170 23.39 26.01 18.91
C THR A 170 24.80 25.74 18.40
N GLY A 171 25.38 26.71 17.67
CA GLY A 171 26.77 26.69 17.21
C GLY A 171 26.93 26.43 15.71
N SER A 172 28.19 26.35 15.25
CA SER A 172 28.52 26.06 13.87
C SER A 172 28.12 24.64 13.47
N VAL A 173 27.95 24.35 12.17
CA VAL A 173 27.56 23.02 11.64
C VAL A 173 28.49 21.91 12.18
N TRP A 174 29.80 22.19 12.28
CA TRP A 174 30.79 21.24 12.79
C TRP A 174 30.62 20.97 14.30
N GLN A 175 30.34 21.99 15.08
CA GLN A 175 30.07 21.85 16.53
C GLN A 175 28.77 21.07 16.76
N ARG A 176 27.73 21.34 15.99
CA ARG A 176 26.46 20.61 16.03
C ARG A 176 26.65 19.13 15.69
N ALA A 177 27.43 18.84 14.64
CA ALA A 177 27.75 17.45 14.27
C ALA A 177 28.51 16.74 15.40
N ARG A 178 29.50 17.37 16.04
CA ARG A 178 30.24 16.78 17.15
C ARG A 178 29.35 16.48 18.35
N LYS A 179 28.44 17.39 18.71
CA LYS A 179 27.45 17.18 19.79
C LYS A 179 26.49 16.03 19.45
N ALA A 180 26.04 15.95 18.18
CA ALA A 180 25.18 14.86 17.70
C ALA A 180 25.89 13.50 17.78
N ILE A 181 27.18 13.42 17.43
CA ILE A 181 28.00 12.20 17.56
C ILE A 181 28.11 11.77 19.02
N THR A 182 28.25 12.72 19.98
CA THR A 182 28.27 12.39 21.40
C THR A 182 26.95 11.78 21.86
N ILE A 183 25.81 12.37 21.46
CA ILE A 183 24.49 11.81 21.76
C ILE A 183 24.33 10.41 21.14
N PHE A 184 24.77 10.24 19.90
CA PHE A 184 24.71 8.94 19.21
C PHE A 184 25.56 7.89 19.94
N SER A 185 26.77 8.23 20.40
CA SER A 185 27.62 7.33 21.19
C SER A 185 26.93 6.88 22.48
N ILE A 186 26.31 7.81 23.22
CA ILE A 186 25.54 7.49 24.44
C ILE A 186 24.38 6.52 24.10
N MET A 187 23.68 6.80 23.01
CA MET A 187 22.56 5.94 22.56
C MET A 187 23.01 4.54 22.16
N VAL A 188 24.17 4.40 21.51
CA VAL A 188 24.74 3.08 21.14
C VAL A 188 25.09 2.28 22.40
N THR A 189 25.76 2.89 23.37
CA THR A 189 26.10 2.24 24.65
C THR A 189 24.83 1.75 25.36
N TRP A 190 23.85 2.61 25.51
CA TRP A 190 22.56 2.26 26.10
C TRP A 190 21.84 1.15 25.33
N ALA A 191 21.91 1.17 23.98
CA ALA A 191 21.29 0.14 23.15
C ALA A 191 21.93 -1.24 23.33
N LEU A 192 23.27 -1.29 23.43
CA LEU A 192 24.02 -2.54 23.67
C LEU A 192 23.71 -3.11 25.05
N GLU A 193 23.68 -2.27 26.08
CA GLU A 193 23.32 -2.68 27.44
C GLU A 193 21.90 -3.27 27.48
N ASN A 194 20.91 -2.58 26.92
CA ASN A 194 19.53 -3.10 26.81
C ASN A 194 19.43 -4.39 25.98
N ALA A 195 20.28 -4.56 24.97
CA ALA A 195 20.29 -5.79 24.17
C ALA A 195 20.75 -7.00 24.99
N ILE A 196 21.80 -6.81 25.84
CA ILE A 196 22.31 -7.86 26.74
C ILE A 196 21.25 -8.22 27.79
N GLU A 197 20.68 -7.25 28.48
CA GLU A 197 19.61 -7.47 29.48
C GLU A 197 18.39 -8.18 28.86
N THR A 198 18.00 -7.77 27.64
CA THR A 198 16.89 -8.39 26.91
C THR A 198 17.22 -9.84 26.56
N ALA A 199 18.44 -10.13 26.11
CA ALA A 199 18.88 -11.48 25.77
C ALA A 199 18.88 -12.40 27.00
N ASP A 200 19.34 -11.92 28.16
CA ASP A 200 19.36 -12.68 29.40
C ASP A 200 17.93 -12.92 29.94
N SER A 201 17.08 -11.90 29.87
CA SER A 201 15.65 -12.05 30.18
C SER A 201 14.95 -13.05 29.26
N MET A 202 15.32 -13.11 27.98
CA MET A 202 14.76 -14.11 27.05
C MET A 202 15.24 -15.52 27.38
N LYS A 203 16.53 -15.70 27.70
CA LYS A 203 17.08 -17.00 28.12
C LYS A 203 16.40 -17.53 29.38
N SER A 204 16.23 -16.68 30.41
CA SER A 204 15.56 -17.03 31.66
C SER A 204 14.10 -17.45 31.45
N ARG A 205 13.42 -16.95 30.42
CA ARG A 205 12.05 -17.34 30.01
C ARG A 205 12.01 -18.57 29.12
N GLY A 206 13.13 -19.29 28.94
CA GLY A 206 13.22 -20.51 28.15
C GLY A 206 13.22 -20.29 26.64
N TYR A 207 13.70 -19.11 26.17
CA TYR A 207 13.88 -18.90 24.74
C TYR A 207 14.91 -19.88 24.17
N GLY A 208 14.57 -20.55 23.05
CA GLY A 208 15.42 -21.55 22.41
C GLY A 208 15.14 -22.99 22.81
N LEU A 209 14.26 -23.25 23.79
CA LEU A 209 13.86 -24.61 24.16
C LEU A 209 12.98 -25.24 23.07
N LYS A 210 13.14 -26.54 22.85
CA LYS A 210 12.32 -27.32 21.90
C LYS A 210 10.85 -27.41 22.38
N GLY A 211 9.90 -27.36 21.44
CA GLY A 211 8.45 -27.49 21.75
C GLY A 211 7.75 -26.17 22.11
N ARG A 212 8.42 -25.04 22.04
CA ARG A 212 7.81 -23.73 22.28
C ARG A 212 6.88 -23.32 21.14
N THR A 213 5.64 -22.96 21.47
CA THR A 213 4.66 -22.41 20.54
C THR A 213 4.65 -20.88 20.60
N SER A 214 4.36 -20.23 19.48
CA SER A 214 4.16 -18.77 19.43
C SER A 214 2.68 -18.43 19.63
N PHE A 215 2.40 -17.44 20.46
CA PHE A 215 1.05 -16.90 20.60
C PHE A 215 0.65 -16.16 19.32
N SER A 216 -0.53 -16.49 18.79
CA SER A 216 -1.11 -15.85 17.62
C SER A 216 -2.33 -15.03 18.01
N LEU A 217 -2.29 -13.72 17.71
CA LEU A 217 -3.42 -12.80 17.92
C LEU A 217 -4.54 -12.99 16.90
N TYR A 218 -4.21 -13.49 15.71
CA TYR A 218 -5.15 -13.61 14.60
C TYR A 218 -5.60 -15.08 14.46
N ARG A 219 -6.90 -15.27 14.50
CA ARG A 219 -7.54 -16.58 14.22
C ARG A 219 -8.35 -16.45 12.94
N MET A 220 -8.30 -17.48 12.10
CA MET A 220 -9.05 -17.52 10.87
C MET A 220 -10.50 -17.91 11.18
N GLU A 221 -11.42 -17.00 10.94
CA GLU A 221 -12.86 -17.19 11.08
C GLU A 221 -13.47 -17.70 9.76
N GLU A 222 -14.71 -18.21 9.80
CA GLU A 222 -15.41 -18.64 8.58
C GLU A 222 -15.60 -17.53 7.58
N ARG A 223 -15.87 -16.29 8.03
CA ARG A 223 -15.98 -15.12 7.17
C ARG A 223 -14.69 -14.86 6.39
N ASP A 224 -13.52 -15.11 7.00
CA ASP A 224 -12.22 -14.93 6.35
C ASP A 224 -11.99 -15.98 5.27
N ARG A 225 -12.44 -17.22 5.49
CA ARG A 225 -12.38 -18.30 4.49
C ARG A 225 -13.23 -17.98 3.28
N PHE A 226 -14.46 -17.51 3.47
CA PHE A 226 -15.31 -17.06 2.37
C PHE A 226 -14.69 -15.90 1.59
N ALA A 227 -14.11 -14.93 2.29
CA ALA A 227 -13.41 -13.82 1.64
C ALA A 227 -12.21 -14.31 0.83
N LEU A 228 -11.42 -15.25 1.35
CA LEU A 228 -10.29 -15.85 0.61
C LEU A 228 -10.75 -16.59 -0.64
N LEU A 229 -11.81 -17.40 -0.54
CA LEU A 229 -12.38 -18.12 -1.68
C LEU A 229 -12.89 -17.14 -2.75
N TRP A 230 -13.58 -16.08 -2.35
CA TRP A 230 -14.05 -15.03 -3.24
C TRP A 230 -12.88 -14.34 -3.97
N LEU A 231 -11.86 -13.90 -3.22
CA LEU A 231 -10.67 -13.27 -3.80
C LEU A 231 -9.90 -14.21 -4.71
N GLY A 232 -9.77 -15.48 -4.33
CA GLY A 232 -9.15 -16.51 -5.16
C GLY A 232 -9.90 -16.74 -6.46
N PHE A 233 -11.24 -16.84 -6.40
CA PHE A 233 -12.09 -16.96 -7.59
C PHE A 233 -11.95 -15.74 -8.51
N CYS A 234 -12.08 -14.52 -7.98
CA CYS A 234 -11.92 -13.30 -8.77
C CYS A 234 -10.52 -13.22 -9.39
N GLY A 235 -9.47 -13.52 -8.60
CA GLY A 235 -8.10 -13.54 -9.09
C GLY A 235 -7.90 -14.55 -10.23
N LEU A 236 -8.33 -15.80 -10.04
CA LEU A 236 -8.19 -16.84 -11.05
C LEU A 236 -8.98 -16.50 -12.34
N TYR A 237 -10.20 -15.98 -12.18
CA TYR A 237 -11.05 -15.61 -13.32
C TYR A 237 -10.41 -14.49 -14.16
N LEU A 238 -9.88 -13.44 -13.51
CA LEU A 238 -9.17 -12.36 -14.19
C LEU A 238 -7.87 -12.84 -14.82
N PHE A 239 -7.16 -13.76 -14.17
CA PHE A 239 -5.97 -14.37 -14.75
C PHE A 239 -6.27 -15.14 -16.02
N CYS A 240 -7.33 -15.95 -16.04
CA CYS A 240 -7.80 -16.60 -17.26
C CYS A 240 -8.18 -15.58 -18.35
N GLY A 241 -8.81 -14.46 -17.99
CA GLY A 241 -9.13 -13.37 -18.91
C GLY A 241 -7.89 -12.71 -19.53
N CYS A 242 -6.83 -12.55 -18.74
CA CYS A 242 -5.53 -12.05 -19.25
C CYS A 242 -4.89 -13.03 -20.23
N LEU A 243 -4.92 -14.34 -19.93
CA LEU A 243 -4.39 -15.39 -20.82
C LEU A 243 -5.20 -15.51 -22.11
N ALA A 244 -6.52 -15.44 -22.02
CA ALA A 244 -7.43 -15.45 -23.19
C ALA A 244 -7.31 -14.20 -24.08
N GLY A 245 -6.57 -13.17 -23.63
CA GLY A 245 -6.37 -11.94 -24.39
C GLY A 245 -7.57 -11.00 -24.42
N GLY A 246 -8.66 -11.32 -23.70
CA GLY A 246 -9.89 -10.52 -23.68
C GLY A 246 -9.76 -9.16 -23.01
N LEU A 247 -8.67 -8.92 -22.28
CA LEU A 247 -8.36 -7.66 -21.59
C LEU A 247 -7.19 -6.90 -22.21
N LYS A 248 -6.68 -7.37 -23.40
CA LYS A 248 -5.59 -6.71 -24.10
C LYS A 248 -6.07 -5.45 -24.77
N TRP A 249 -5.31 -4.38 -24.61
CA TRP A 249 -5.50 -3.10 -25.25
C TRP A 249 -4.16 -2.58 -25.75
N TRP A 250 -4.11 -2.20 -27.03
CA TRP A 250 -2.91 -1.70 -27.68
C TRP A 250 -3.10 -0.20 -27.97
N TYR A 251 -2.15 0.60 -27.53
CA TYR A 251 -2.14 2.04 -27.81
C TYR A 251 -1.35 2.35 -29.09
N PHE A 252 -0.41 1.50 -29.46
CA PHE A 252 0.47 1.66 -30.59
C PHE A 252 0.41 0.45 -31.52
N PRO A 253 0.51 0.63 -32.87
CA PRO A 253 0.60 1.91 -33.60
C PRO A 253 -0.73 2.67 -33.69
N ALA A 254 -1.85 2.01 -33.49
CA ALA A 254 -3.19 2.58 -33.45
C ALA A 254 -3.96 2.00 -32.25
N LEU A 255 -4.99 2.71 -31.81
CA LEU A 255 -5.87 2.24 -30.73
C LEU A 255 -6.62 0.98 -31.16
N GLN A 256 -6.25 -0.16 -30.62
CA GLN A 256 -6.86 -1.46 -30.92
C GLN A 256 -7.18 -2.22 -29.62
N GLY A 257 -8.39 -2.74 -29.52
CA GLY A 257 -8.82 -3.55 -28.40
C GLY A 257 -10.26 -4.03 -28.52
N VAL A 258 -10.60 -5.07 -27.79
CA VAL A 258 -11.96 -5.63 -27.75
C VAL A 258 -12.74 -4.95 -26.62
N THR A 259 -13.64 -4.03 -26.97
CA THR A 259 -14.40 -3.24 -25.98
C THR A 259 -15.75 -3.82 -25.59
N ALA A 260 -16.41 -4.57 -26.48
CA ALA A 260 -17.84 -4.91 -26.36
C ALA A 260 -18.18 -6.40 -26.48
N ALA A 261 -17.19 -7.30 -26.42
CA ALA A 261 -17.52 -8.72 -26.36
C ALA A 261 -18.18 -9.07 -25.01
N PRO A 262 -19.24 -9.89 -24.97
CA PRO A 262 -19.94 -10.24 -23.71
C PRO A 262 -19.00 -10.87 -22.69
N MET A 263 -17.99 -11.60 -23.12
CA MET A 263 -16.96 -12.17 -22.28
C MET A 263 -16.06 -11.09 -21.66
N THR A 264 -15.73 -10.04 -22.39
CA THR A 264 -14.94 -8.91 -21.89
C THR A 264 -15.71 -8.09 -20.85
N ILE A 265 -17.01 -7.93 -21.05
CA ILE A 265 -17.89 -7.25 -20.07
C ILE A 265 -17.91 -8.02 -18.74
N SER A 266 -17.94 -9.36 -18.77
CA SER A 266 -17.89 -10.16 -17.56
C SER A 266 -16.59 -9.96 -16.77
N PHE A 267 -15.45 -9.81 -17.45
CA PHE A 267 -14.17 -9.51 -16.80
C PHE A 267 -14.18 -8.12 -16.13
N TYR A 268 -14.76 -7.11 -16.79
CA TYR A 268 -14.89 -5.77 -16.19
C TYR A 268 -15.77 -5.80 -14.93
N LEU A 269 -16.88 -6.54 -14.95
CA LEU A 269 -17.77 -6.68 -13.80
C LEU A 269 -17.07 -7.38 -12.62
N VAL A 270 -16.32 -8.45 -12.89
CA VAL A 270 -15.57 -9.15 -11.85
C VAL A 270 -14.45 -8.26 -11.29
N TYR A 271 -13.76 -7.49 -12.13
CA TYR A 271 -12.75 -6.54 -11.68
C TYR A 271 -13.36 -5.41 -10.84
N LEU A 272 -14.50 -4.88 -11.25
CA LEU A 272 -15.27 -3.92 -10.46
C LEU A 272 -15.66 -4.51 -9.10
N ALA A 273 -16.18 -5.74 -9.07
CA ALA A 273 -16.56 -6.43 -7.85
C ALA A 273 -15.35 -6.64 -6.94
N LEU A 274 -14.18 -7.00 -7.49
CA LEU A 274 -12.92 -7.11 -6.76
C LEU A 274 -12.54 -5.76 -6.12
N CYS A 275 -12.49 -4.68 -6.89
CA CYS A 275 -12.14 -3.34 -6.39
C CYS A 275 -13.13 -2.83 -5.32
N LEU A 276 -14.42 -3.16 -5.44
CA LEU A 276 -15.45 -2.74 -4.49
C LEU A 276 -15.61 -3.66 -3.28
N THR A 277 -14.93 -4.80 -3.24
CA THR A 277 -15.02 -5.79 -2.15
C THR A 277 -14.89 -5.14 -0.75
N PRO A 278 -13.87 -4.31 -0.43
CA PRO A 278 -13.75 -3.73 0.91
C PRO A 278 -14.89 -2.76 1.24
N VAL A 279 -15.38 -2.03 0.26
CA VAL A 279 -16.50 -1.09 0.44
C VAL A 279 -17.81 -1.84 0.72
N ILE A 280 -18.04 -2.95 -0.01
CA ILE A 280 -19.23 -3.81 0.17
C ILE A 280 -19.20 -4.46 1.55
N LEU A 281 -18.06 -4.99 1.98
CA LEU A 281 -17.89 -5.60 3.28
C LEU A 281 -18.11 -4.57 4.40
N HIS A 282 -17.52 -3.38 4.28
CA HIS A 282 -17.74 -2.30 5.23
C HIS A 282 -19.22 -1.93 5.36
N ARG A 283 -19.94 -1.79 4.24
CA ARG A 283 -21.37 -1.47 4.25
C ARG A 283 -22.23 -2.60 4.82
N ARG A 284 -21.89 -3.86 4.57
CA ARG A 284 -22.59 -5.03 5.13
C ARG A 284 -22.46 -5.09 6.65
N GLU A 285 -21.26 -4.95 7.18
CA GLU A 285 -21.06 -4.93 8.63
C GLU A 285 -21.71 -3.70 9.29
N ALA A 286 -21.60 -2.53 8.70
CA ALA A 286 -22.26 -1.34 9.22
C ALA A 286 -23.80 -1.48 9.28
N ARG A 287 -24.42 -2.23 8.36
CA ARG A 287 -25.84 -2.58 8.43
C ARG A 287 -26.13 -3.60 9.53
N ALA A 288 -25.31 -4.64 9.65
CA ALA A 288 -25.47 -5.65 10.69
C ALA A 288 -25.43 -5.07 12.11
N TRP A 289 -24.50 -4.11 12.35
CA TRP A 289 -24.42 -3.40 13.63
C TRP A 289 -25.65 -2.52 13.92
N ARG A 290 -26.26 -1.89 12.91
CA ARG A 290 -27.49 -1.09 13.09
C ARG A 290 -28.72 -1.94 13.40
N CYS A 291 -28.73 -3.20 12.97
CA CYS A 291 -29.82 -4.13 13.22
C CYS A 291 -29.63 -4.96 14.50
N SER A 292 -28.53 -4.77 15.23
CA SER A 292 -28.26 -5.46 16.49
C SER A 292 -29.09 -4.84 17.62
N PRO A 293 -29.85 -5.65 18.41
CA PRO A 293 -30.70 -5.17 19.49
C PRO A 293 -29.96 -4.57 20.69
N LEU A 294 -28.62 -4.54 20.67
CA LEU A 294 -27.76 -3.94 21.70
C LEU A 294 -27.47 -2.43 21.48
N SER A 295 -28.10 -1.79 20.51
CA SER A 295 -27.96 -0.34 20.23
C SER A 295 -29.07 0.53 20.84
N THR A 296 -29.86 -0.02 21.77
CA THR A 296 -30.86 0.74 22.56
C THR A 296 -30.46 0.81 24.01
#